data_5f39f5e7570e73d9b3d554bc87289ba7
#
_entry.id   5f39f5e7570e73d9b3d554bc87289ba7
#
_cell.length_a   1.000
_cell.length_b   1.000
_cell.length_c   1.000
_cell.angle_alpha   90.00
_cell.angle_beta   90.00
_cell.angle_gamma   90.00
#
_symmetry.space_group_name_H-M   'P 1'
#
loop_
_entity.id
_entity.type
_entity.pdbx_description
1 polymer ?
#
loop_
_entity_poly.entity_id
_entity_poly.type
_entity_poly.pdbx_seq_one_letter_code
_entity_poly.pdbx_strand_id
1 'polypeptide(L)' 'MADKIKAWFDAEADYLEVRFSDAAGYEKETKHDAVMERVDKDGQVIGFSVMGVSKFTKGNPLEADLVAA' A
#
# COMPACT_ATOMS: atom_id res chain seq x y z
N MET A 1 -13.13 -14.98 -10.92
CA MET A 1 -13.42 -13.64 -10.40
C MET A 1 -12.37 -12.67 -10.90
N ALA A 2 -12.79 -11.57 -11.46
CA ALA A 2 -11.85 -10.58 -11.95
C ALA A 2 -11.34 -9.74 -10.78
N ASP A 3 -10.05 -9.67 -10.68
CA ASP A 3 -9.42 -8.89 -9.65
C ASP A 3 -8.87 -7.63 -10.27
N LYS A 4 -9.50 -6.52 -9.91
CA LYS A 4 -9.09 -5.22 -10.42
C LYS A 4 -8.31 -4.50 -9.33
N ILE A 5 -7.18 -3.96 -9.71
CA ILE A 5 -6.45 -3.07 -8.82
C ILE A 5 -6.49 -1.66 -9.36
N LYS A 6 -6.44 -0.70 -8.45
CA LYS A 6 -6.24 0.70 -8.78
C LYS A 6 -4.91 1.11 -8.20
N ALA A 7 -4.11 1.78 -9.01
CA ALA A 7 -2.81 2.26 -8.55
C ALA A 7 -2.58 3.66 -9.08
N TRP A 8 -2.07 4.53 -8.23
CA TRP A 8 -1.69 5.86 -8.67
C TRP A 8 -0.44 6.33 -7.96
N PHE A 9 0.28 7.17 -8.66
CA PHE A 9 1.55 7.70 -8.21
C PHE A 9 1.48 9.22 -8.20
N ASP A 10 1.83 9.81 -7.07
CA ASP A 10 1.95 11.26 -6.95
C ASP A 10 3.42 11.62 -6.98
N ALA A 11 3.87 12.18 -8.10
CA ALA A 11 5.28 12.48 -8.29
C ALA A 11 5.77 13.59 -7.36
N GLU A 12 4.91 14.55 -7.03
CA GLU A 12 5.27 15.63 -6.13
C GLU A 12 5.53 15.13 -4.72
N ALA A 13 4.67 14.23 -4.25
CA ALA A 13 4.78 13.69 -2.91
C ALA A 13 5.66 12.44 -2.85
N ASP A 14 6.11 11.94 -4.00
CA ASP A 14 6.85 10.69 -4.11
C ASP A 14 6.11 9.55 -3.40
N TYR A 15 4.82 9.42 -3.74
CA TYR A 15 3.87 8.59 -3.02
C TYR A 15 3.13 7.67 -4.01
N LEU A 16 3.07 6.39 -3.67
CA LEU A 16 2.35 5.39 -4.45
C LEU A 16 1.23 4.81 -3.61
N GLU A 17 0.05 4.68 -4.20
CA GLU A 17 -1.04 3.98 -3.53
C GLU A 17 -1.62 2.91 -4.45
N VAL A 18 -1.90 1.74 -3.88
CA VAL A 18 -2.51 0.63 -4.60
C VAL A 18 -3.70 0.15 -3.80
N ARG A 19 -4.84 -0.03 -4.47
CA ARG A 19 -6.05 -0.56 -3.85
C ARG A 19 -6.53 -1.78 -4.60
N PHE A 20 -6.92 -2.79 -3.83
CA PHE A 20 -7.45 -4.05 -4.34
C PHE A 20 -8.98 -4.07 -4.30
N SER A 21 -9.59 -3.18 -3.54
CA SER A 21 -11.02 -3.14 -3.31
C SER A 21 -11.48 -1.71 -3.05
N ASP A 22 -12.70 -1.39 -3.44
CA ASP A 22 -13.32 -0.09 -3.17
C ASP A 22 -14.07 -0.08 -1.83
N ALA A 23 -13.96 -1.13 -1.04
CA ALA A 23 -14.61 -1.19 0.25
C ALA A 23 -14.11 -0.07 1.17
N ALA A 24 -14.97 0.39 2.05
CA ALA A 24 -14.58 1.37 3.05
C ALA A 24 -13.54 0.76 3.99
N GLY A 25 -12.58 1.57 4.40
CA GLY A 25 -11.52 1.08 5.25
C GLY A 25 -10.74 2.23 5.86
N TYR A 26 -9.69 1.88 6.55
CA TYR A 26 -8.80 2.84 7.18
C TYR A 26 -7.36 2.40 7.04
N GLU A 27 -6.44 3.36 7.19
CA GLU A 27 -5.02 3.08 7.08
C GLU A 27 -4.46 2.62 8.42
N LYS A 28 -3.52 1.70 8.35
CA LYS A 28 -2.90 1.09 9.50
C LYS A 28 -1.39 1.04 9.27
N GLU A 29 -0.64 1.34 10.29
CA GLU A 29 0.82 1.30 10.22
C GLU A 29 1.32 -0.13 10.07
N THR A 30 2.43 -0.26 9.34
CA THR A 30 3.16 -1.53 9.26
C THR A 30 4.47 -1.39 10.02
N LYS A 31 5.26 -2.46 10.06
CA LYS A 31 6.58 -2.41 10.66
C LYS A 31 7.57 -1.60 9.82
N HIS A 32 7.24 -1.33 8.57
CA HIS A 32 8.08 -0.54 7.69
C HIS A 32 7.58 0.91 7.69
N ASP A 33 8.47 1.84 8.02
CA ASP A 33 8.10 3.24 8.17
C ASP A 33 7.53 3.86 6.91
N ALA A 34 7.92 3.38 5.74
CA ALA A 34 7.48 3.92 4.47
C ALA A 34 6.15 3.34 3.98
N VAL A 35 5.63 2.31 4.65
CA VAL A 35 4.48 1.56 4.16
C VAL A 35 3.31 1.65 5.13
N MET A 36 2.14 1.99 4.59
CA MET A 36 0.87 1.90 5.32
C MET A 36 0.01 0.87 4.60
N GLU A 37 -0.70 0.06 5.35
CA GLU A 37 -1.69 -0.82 4.75
C GLU A 37 -3.09 -0.26 4.98
N ARG A 38 -3.99 -0.56 4.02
CA ARG A 38 -5.39 -0.19 4.16
C ARG A 38 -6.17 -1.44 4.46
N VAL A 39 -6.98 -1.39 5.50
CA VAL A 39 -7.76 -2.55 5.94
C VAL A 39 -9.24 -2.21 5.98
N ASP A 40 -10.07 -3.21 5.74
CA ASP A 40 -11.51 -3.04 5.84
C ASP A 40 -11.99 -3.28 7.28
N LYS A 41 -13.31 -3.24 7.48
CA LYS A 41 -13.89 -3.42 8.80
C LYS A 41 -13.62 -4.79 9.41
N ASP A 42 -13.30 -5.77 8.57
CA ASP A 42 -13.01 -7.14 9.02
C ASP A 42 -11.51 -7.36 9.23
N GLY A 43 -10.71 -6.32 9.06
CA GLY A 43 -9.27 -6.42 9.22
C GLY A 43 -8.53 -7.00 8.05
N GLN A 44 -9.19 -7.16 6.90
CA GLN A 44 -8.53 -7.66 5.70
C GLN A 44 -7.82 -6.55 4.96
N VAL A 45 -6.63 -6.84 4.43
CA VAL A 45 -5.88 -5.87 3.67
C VAL A 45 -6.53 -5.65 2.31
N ILE A 46 -6.90 -4.42 2.03
CA ILE A 46 -7.53 -4.03 0.78
C ILE A 46 -6.68 -3.05 -0.03
N GLY A 47 -5.48 -2.78 0.42
CA GLY A 47 -4.56 -1.90 -0.29
C GLY A 47 -3.35 -1.56 0.55
N PHE A 48 -2.45 -0.78 -0.04
CA PHE A 48 -1.29 -0.28 0.67
C PHE A 48 -0.81 1.00 0.02
N SER A 49 0.05 1.71 0.73
CA SER A 49 0.69 2.91 0.18
C SER A 49 2.15 2.94 0.59
N VAL A 50 2.96 3.59 -0.22
CA VAL A 50 4.40 3.71 -0.01
C VAL A 50 4.81 5.16 -0.12
N MET A 51 5.47 5.68 0.91
CA MET A 51 6.04 7.02 0.94
C MET A 51 7.49 6.95 0.51
N GLY A 52 7.93 7.93 -0.30
CA GLY A 52 9.31 7.94 -0.75
C GLY A 52 9.64 6.82 -1.71
N VAL A 53 8.69 6.49 -2.56
CA VAL A 53 8.76 5.30 -3.42
C VAL A 53 9.98 5.33 -4.36
N SER A 54 10.48 6.51 -4.72
CA SER A 54 11.63 6.63 -5.61
C SER A 54 12.93 6.10 -5.01
N LYS A 55 12.97 5.91 -3.69
CA LYS A 55 14.13 5.32 -3.03
C LYS A 55 14.29 3.84 -3.34
N PHE A 56 13.22 3.20 -3.80
CA PHE A 56 13.22 1.76 -3.99
C PHE A 56 13.36 1.46 -5.47
N THR A 57 14.41 0.75 -5.81
CA THR A 57 14.78 0.43 -7.18
C THR A 57 14.90 -1.07 -7.35
N LYS A 58 15.14 -1.51 -8.58
CA LYS A 58 15.34 -2.93 -8.83
C LYS A 58 16.50 -3.52 -8.03
N GLY A 59 17.55 -2.74 -7.84
CA GLY A 59 18.72 -3.16 -7.06
C GLY A 59 18.56 -2.98 -5.56
N ASN A 60 17.52 -2.24 -5.14
CA ASN A 60 17.26 -1.96 -3.73
C ASN A 60 15.74 -1.91 -3.52
N PRO A 61 15.07 -3.06 -3.65
CA PRO A 61 13.62 -3.08 -3.58
C PRO A 61 13.09 -2.85 -2.16
N LEU A 62 11.85 -2.39 -2.10
CA LEU A 62 11.12 -2.36 -0.85
C LEU A 62 10.68 -3.77 -0.50
N GLU A 63 10.90 -4.17 0.74
CA GLU A 63 10.36 -5.41 1.27
C GLU A 63 9.67 -5.11 2.58
N ALA A 64 8.41 -5.50 2.69
CA ALA A 64 7.63 -5.26 3.89
C ALA A 64 6.56 -6.33 4.05
N ASP A 65 6.28 -6.68 5.28
CA ASP A 65 5.21 -7.60 5.59
C ASP A 65 3.95 -6.83 5.94
N LEU A 66 2.82 -7.25 5.40
CA LEU A 66 1.53 -6.66 5.72
C LEU A 66 1.02 -7.29 7.02
N VAL A 67 0.86 -6.46 8.03
CA VAL A 67 0.56 -6.93 9.38
C VAL A 67 -0.80 -7.61 9.48
N ALA A 68 -1.77 -7.10 8.71
CA ALA A 68 -3.13 -7.64 8.74
C ALA A 68 -3.36 -8.76 7.73
N ALA A 69 -2.37 -9.08 6.92
CA ALA A 69 -2.52 -10.09 5.87
C ALA A 69 -2.54 -11.51 6.44
#